data_630c649788fde936018be80fa23d7a77
#
_entry.id   630c649788fde936018be80fa23d7a77
#
_cell.length_a   1.000
_cell.length_b   1.000
_cell.length_c   1.000
_cell.angle_alpha   90.00
_cell.angle_beta   90.00
_cell.angle_gamma   90.00
#
_symmetry.space_group_name_H-M   'P 1'
#
loop_
_entity.id
_entity.type
_entity.pdbx_description
1 polymer ?
#
loop_
_entity_poly.entity_id
_entity_poly.type
_entity_poly.pdbx_seq_one_letter_code
_entity_poly.pdbx_strand_id
1 'polypeptide(L)'
;MALHDINGTRLWVEAEGNGPALVFVHEFGGDHRSWRHQVEHFKSRFRCVTYSARGYPPSDVPDREDEYGQDIATADLLGVLDALGIEQAHLVGLSMGAYTGLRFALAHPDRVLTLVAASGGSGSFPDTRAHFLEETRALADTILGQNSLDLPGFAASATRTQLKLKNPDAWQEFADHFTEHAPKGSAFTLRRVQAGRPSLYDFAGELSACRTPVLLMIGDEDEPCIDTNIFLKRTMPSAGLVTFAKSGHLINLEDPAAFNNAIDIFHNNVTASQWPLRDTATTGTSAYLAEEEA
;
A
#
# COMPACT_ATOMS: atom_id res chain seq x y z
N MET A 1 -12.01 1.96 18.52
CA MET A 1 -10.87 1.02 18.48
C MET A 1 -11.24 -0.27 19.19
N ALA A 2 -11.02 -1.43 18.55
CA ALA A 2 -11.31 -2.76 19.11
C ALA A 2 -10.60 -3.87 18.32
N LEU A 3 -10.49 -5.04 18.94
CA LEU A 3 -10.16 -6.28 18.25
C LEU A 3 -11.44 -6.89 17.64
N HIS A 4 -11.38 -7.23 16.37
CA HIS A 4 -12.45 -7.89 15.63
C HIS A 4 -12.00 -9.29 15.19
N ASP A 5 -12.88 -10.28 15.35
CA ASP A 5 -12.64 -11.63 14.82
C ASP A 5 -12.79 -11.63 13.30
N ILE A 6 -11.69 -11.85 12.59
CA ILE A 6 -11.60 -11.77 11.13
C ILE A 6 -10.78 -12.96 10.63
N ASN A 7 -11.37 -13.82 9.82
CA ASN A 7 -10.70 -14.94 9.16
C ASN A 7 -9.82 -15.81 10.09
N GLY A 8 -10.36 -16.12 11.28
CA GLY A 8 -9.71 -16.99 12.27
C GLY A 8 -8.58 -16.34 13.07
N THR A 9 -8.46 -15.02 13.03
CA THR A 9 -7.54 -14.22 13.85
C THR A 9 -8.26 -12.96 14.34
N ARG A 10 -7.69 -12.23 15.29
CA ARG A 10 -8.24 -10.95 15.74
C ARG A 10 -7.38 -9.81 15.22
N LEU A 11 -8.01 -8.89 14.50
CA LEU A 11 -7.34 -7.69 14.00
C LEU A 11 -7.75 -6.48 14.83
N TRP A 12 -6.76 -5.66 15.18
CA TRP A 12 -6.97 -4.36 15.79
C TRP A 12 -7.42 -3.37 14.74
N VAL A 13 -8.59 -2.76 14.98
CA VAL A 13 -9.20 -1.80 14.05
C VAL A 13 -9.58 -0.54 14.81
N GLU A 14 -9.24 0.61 14.24
CA GLU A 14 -9.65 1.92 14.71
C GLU A 14 -10.52 2.60 13.65
N ALA A 15 -11.52 3.34 14.09
CA ALA A 15 -12.36 4.16 13.22
C ALA A 15 -12.61 5.52 13.86
N GLU A 16 -12.33 6.59 13.13
CA GLU A 16 -12.55 7.97 13.54
C GLU A 16 -13.29 8.76 12.46
N GLY A 17 -14.11 9.71 12.90
CA GLY A 17 -14.90 10.56 12.00
C GLY A 17 -16.17 9.89 11.50
N ASN A 18 -16.90 10.60 10.64
CA ASN A 18 -18.16 10.20 10.05
C ASN A 18 -18.19 10.55 8.56
N GLY A 19 -18.95 9.79 7.77
CA GLY A 19 -19.06 9.97 6.33
C GLY A 19 -18.72 8.70 5.54
N PRO A 20 -18.41 8.82 4.24
CA PRO A 20 -17.93 7.69 3.45
C PRO A 20 -16.69 7.05 4.07
N ALA A 21 -16.54 5.73 3.95
CA ALA A 21 -15.41 5.03 4.52
C ALA A 21 -14.12 5.31 3.72
N LEU A 22 -13.05 5.67 4.44
CA LEU A 22 -11.68 5.81 3.93
C LEU A 22 -10.79 4.87 4.74
N VAL A 23 -10.34 3.78 4.12
CA VAL A 23 -9.62 2.69 4.78
C VAL A 23 -8.14 2.74 4.41
N PHE A 24 -7.31 2.78 5.41
CA PHE A 24 -5.86 2.86 5.28
C PHE A 24 -5.21 1.49 5.53
N VAL A 25 -4.35 1.06 4.61
CA VAL A 25 -3.65 -0.22 4.64
C VAL A 25 -2.15 0.01 4.70
N HIS A 26 -1.53 -0.36 5.81
CA HIS A 26 -0.15 -0.01 6.12
C HIS A 26 0.89 -0.85 5.35
N GLU A 27 2.13 -0.36 5.35
CA GLU A 27 3.32 -0.97 4.79
C GLU A 27 3.94 -2.02 5.72
N PHE A 28 4.93 -2.77 5.19
CA PHE A 28 5.82 -3.57 6.03
C PHE A 28 6.69 -2.66 6.91
N GLY A 29 6.67 -2.86 8.17
CA GLY A 29 7.41 -2.05 9.14
C GLY A 29 6.60 -0.93 9.78
N GLY A 30 5.41 -0.63 9.25
CA GLY A 30 4.42 0.21 9.88
C GLY A 30 3.24 -0.59 10.44
N ASP A 31 2.26 0.09 11.00
CA ASP A 31 1.01 -0.44 11.52
C ASP A 31 -0.12 0.61 11.44
N HIS A 32 -1.22 0.42 12.14
CA HIS A 32 -2.35 1.36 12.15
C HIS A 32 -1.91 2.80 12.50
N ARG A 33 -0.84 3.01 13.27
CA ARG A 33 -0.31 4.33 13.71
C ARG A 33 0.36 5.11 12.57
N SER A 34 0.82 4.45 11.51
CA SER A 34 1.47 5.08 10.35
C SER A 34 0.58 6.12 9.65
N TRP A 35 -0.71 6.11 9.93
CA TRP A 35 -1.71 6.92 9.24
C TRP A 35 -2.23 8.11 10.05
N ARG A 36 -1.64 8.42 11.20
CA ARG A 36 -2.14 9.49 12.10
C ARG A 36 -2.33 10.84 11.41
N HIS A 37 -1.40 11.24 10.53
CA HIS A 37 -1.49 12.51 9.81
C HIS A 37 -2.63 12.51 8.78
N GLN A 38 -2.89 11.38 8.14
CA GLN A 38 -3.97 11.20 7.20
C GLN A 38 -5.32 11.16 7.93
N VAL A 39 -5.42 10.39 9.01
CA VAL A 39 -6.63 10.34 9.85
C VAL A 39 -7.00 11.73 10.34
N GLU A 40 -6.06 12.49 10.89
CA GLU A 40 -6.32 13.85 11.38
C GLU A 40 -6.84 14.78 10.27
N HIS A 41 -6.30 14.66 9.06
CA HIS A 41 -6.71 15.48 7.93
C HIS A 41 -8.11 15.11 7.40
N PHE A 42 -8.41 13.80 7.32
CA PHE A 42 -9.61 13.32 6.64
C PHE A 42 -10.82 13.08 7.54
N LYS A 43 -10.66 12.87 8.86
CA LYS A 43 -11.73 12.47 9.80
C LYS A 43 -12.89 13.46 9.90
N SER A 44 -12.72 14.71 9.50
CA SER A 44 -13.82 15.70 9.45
C SER A 44 -14.81 15.44 8.31
N ARG A 45 -14.43 14.65 7.30
CA ARG A 45 -15.21 14.41 6.07
C ARG A 45 -15.45 12.93 5.78
N PHE A 46 -14.63 12.06 6.35
CA PHE A 46 -14.65 10.62 6.13
C PHE A 46 -14.71 9.87 7.46
N ARG A 47 -15.27 8.67 7.42
CA ARG A 47 -15.03 7.66 8.44
C ARG A 47 -13.68 7.00 8.12
N CYS A 48 -12.61 7.51 8.72
CA CYS A 48 -11.26 7.00 8.58
C CYS A 48 -11.11 5.68 9.35
N VAL A 49 -10.69 4.63 8.69
CA VAL A 49 -10.46 3.30 9.27
C VAL A 49 -9.00 2.95 9.09
N THR A 50 -8.31 2.62 10.18
CA THR A 50 -6.96 2.05 10.19
C THR A 50 -7.01 0.69 10.87
N TYR A 51 -6.13 -0.22 10.50
CA TYR A 51 -6.00 -1.50 11.18
C TYR A 51 -4.55 -1.98 11.15
N SER A 52 -4.18 -2.76 12.16
CA SER A 52 -2.93 -3.52 12.12
C SER A 52 -3.18 -4.85 11.42
N ALA A 53 -2.38 -5.17 10.43
CA ALA A 53 -2.48 -6.44 9.72
C ALA A 53 -2.18 -7.63 10.66
N ARG A 54 -2.56 -8.82 10.24
CA ARG A 54 -2.18 -10.09 10.86
C ARG A 54 -0.67 -10.15 11.09
N GLY A 55 -0.25 -10.48 12.31
CA GLY A 55 1.15 -10.51 12.69
C GLY A 55 1.73 -9.19 13.22
N TYR A 56 0.93 -8.13 13.23
CA TYR A 56 1.32 -6.80 13.73
C TYR A 56 0.52 -6.44 15.00
N PRO A 57 1.12 -6.47 16.20
CA PRO A 57 0.42 -6.07 17.41
C PRO A 57 -0.16 -4.65 17.30
N PRO A 58 -1.35 -4.39 17.93
CA PRO A 58 -2.12 -5.24 18.83
C PRO A 58 -2.97 -6.35 18.18
N SER A 59 -2.90 -6.53 16.86
CA SER A 59 -3.50 -7.69 16.20
C SER A 59 -2.81 -8.99 16.64
N ASP A 60 -3.53 -10.09 16.53
CA ASP A 60 -2.96 -11.41 16.87
C ASP A 60 -1.77 -11.73 15.93
N VAL A 61 -0.84 -12.50 16.47
CA VAL A 61 0.34 -13.00 15.78
C VAL A 61 0.21 -14.52 15.65
N PRO A 62 -0.42 -15.05 14.60
CA PRO A 62 -0.57 -16.49 14.40
C PRO A 62 0.78 -17.20 14.41
N ASP A 63 0.79 -18.41 14.96
CA ASP A 63 2.01 -19.18 15.18
C ASP A 63 2.51 -19.93 13.96
N ARG A 64 1.64 -20.15 12.97
CA ARG A 64 1.93 -20.95 11.80
C ARG A 64 2.19 -20.05 10.59
N GLU A 65 3.25 -20.35 9.85
CA GLU A 65 3.62 -19.59 8.66
C GLU A 65 2.57 -19.65 7.54
N ASP A 66 1.82 -20.76 7.42
CA ASP A 66 0.77 -20.92 6.42
C ASP A 66 -0.52 -20.12 6.71
N GLU A 67 -0.60 -19.48 7.89
CA GLU A 67 -1.65 -18.52 8.23
C GLU A 67 -1.36 -17.11 7.70
N TYR A 68 -0.25 -16.92 6.97
CA TYR A 68 0.14 -15.67 6.31
C TYR A 68 0.16 -15.87 4.79
N GLY A 69 -0.16 -14.83 4.05
CA GLY A 69 -0.16 -14.85 2.59
C GLY A 69 -0.85 -13.63 1.99
N GLN A 70 -0.57 -13.33 0.72
CA GLN A 70 -1.18 -12.18 0.07
C GLN A 70 -2.70 -12.34 -0.10
N ASP A 71 -3.17 -13.54 -0.42
CA ASP A 71 -4.62 -13.78 -0.56
C ASP A 71 -5.32 -13.69 0.81
N ILE A 72 -4.64 -14.11 1.88
CA ILE A 72 -5.12 -13.95 3.26
C ILE A 72 -5.18 -12.46 3.63
N ALA A 73 -4.15 -11.68 3.32
CA ALA A 73 -4.15 -10.23 3.58
C ALA A 73 -5.28 -9.52 2.82
N THR A 74 -5.56 -9.95 1.59
CA THR A 74 -6.69 -9.44 0.79
C THR A 74 -8.04 -9.83 1.41
N ALA A 75 -8.18 -11.06 1.88
CA ALA A 75 -9.38 -11.52 2.58
C ALA A 75 -9.56 -10.84 3.95
N ASP A 76 -8.46 -10.54 4.66
CA ASP A 76 -8.50 -9.79 5.92
C ASP A 76 -9.01 -8.36 5.71
N LEU A 77 -8.61 -7.68 4.63
CA LEU A 77 -9.17 -6.37 4.27
C LEU A 77 -10.68 -6.46 4.02
N LEU A 78 -11.16 -7.50 3.31
CA LEU A 78 -12.59 -7.75 3.14
C LEU A 78 -13.28 -7.93 4.50
N GLY A 79 -12.69 -8.75 5.37
CA GLY A 79 -13.20 -9.00 6.71
C GLY A 79 -13.26 -7.74 7.58
N VAL A 80 -12.30 -6.80 7.44
CA VAL A 80 -12.36 -5.49 8.11
C VAL A 80 -13.56 -4.69 7.64
N LEU A 81 -13.82 -4.63 6.32
CA LEU A 81 -15.00 -3.93 5.78
C LEU A 81 -16.28 -4.55 6.31
N ASP A 82 -16.41 -5.88 6.26
CA ASP A 82 -17.60 -6.61 6.67
C ASP A 82 -17.87 -6.47 8.18
N ALA A 83 -16.82 -6.57 9.02
CA ALA A 83 -16.95 -6.40 10.47
C ALA A 83 -17.43 -5.00 10.88
N LEU A 84 -17.18 -3.98 10.03
CA LEU A 84 -17.60 -2.61 10.25
C LEU A 84 -18.90 -2.24 9.52
N GLY A 85 -19.52 -3.17 8.77
CA GLY A 85 -20.71 -2.93 7.96
C GLY A 85 -20.47 -1.96 6.81
N ILE A 86 -19.25 -1.95 6.24
CA ILE A 86 -18.87 -1.07 5.13
C ILE A 86 -19.12 -1.82 3.82
N GLU A 87 -20.08 -1.39 3.04
CA GLU A 87 -20.37 -1.99 1.73
C GLU A 87 -19.33 -1.60 0.68
N GLN A 88 -18.96 -0.33 0.63
CA GLN A 88 -17.96 0.21 -0.29
C GLN A 88 -17.04 1.19 0.44
N ALA A 89 -15.78 1.25 0.05
CA ALA A 89 -14.79 2.14 0.64
C ALA A 89 -13.88 2.81 -0.39
N HIS A 90 -13.38 3.98 -0.01
CA HIS A 90 -12.14 4.52 -0.56
C HIS A 90 -10.97 3.83 0.12
N LEU A 91 -9.99 3.34 -0.63
CA LEU A 91 -8.81 2.66 -0.10
C LEU A 91 -7.56 3.51 -0.29
N VAL A 92 -6.72 3.55 0.72
CA VAL A 92 -5.37 4.16 0.66
C VAL A 92 -4.38 3.14 1.19
N GLY A 93 -3.53 2.62 0.33
CA GLY A 93 -2.49 1.67 0.70
C GLY A 93 -1.10 2.21 0.46
N LEU A 94 -0.17 1.88 1.36
CA LEU A 94 1.25 2.17 1.20
C LEU A 94 2.05 0.88 1.04
N SER A 95 2.91 0.76 0.04
CA SER A 95 3.83 -0.37 -0.15
C SER A 95 3.11 -1.74 -0.17
N MET A 96 3.28 -2.55 0.88
CA MET A 96 2.55 -3.80 1.09
C MET A 96 1.03 -3.57 1.05
N GLY A 97 0.56 -2.49 1.67
CA GLY A 97 -0.85 -2.10 1.64
C GLY A 97 -1.33 -1.66 0.27
N ALA A 98 -0.47 -1.01 -0.53
CA ALA A 98 -0.79 -0.66 -1.92
C ALA A 98 -0.95 -1.92 -2.79
N TYR A 99 -0.07 -2.89 -2.62
CA TYR A 99 -0.21 -4.17 -3.31
C TYR A 99 -1.51 -4.89 -2.90
N THR A 100 -1.82 -4.92 -1.60
CA THR A 100 -3.07 -5.49 -1.08
C THR A 100 -4.28 -4.76 -1.65
N GLY A 101 -4.27 -3.42 -1.70
CA GLY A 101 -5.33 -2.60 -2.28
C GLY A 101 -5.54 -2.86 -3.78
N LEU A 102 -4.45 -3.00 -4.56
CA LEU A 102 -4.53 -3.38 -5.98
C LEU A 102 -5.16 -4.77 -6.15
N ARG A 103 -4.69 -5.78 -5.42
CA ARG A 103 -5.29 -7.13 -5.46
C ARG A 103 -6.75 -7.13 -5.03
N PHE A 104 -7.07 -6.35 -4.01
CA PHE A 104 -8.45 -6.20 -3.54
C PHE A 104 -9.35 -5.55 -4.60
N ALA A 105 -8.90 -4.48 -5.26
CA ALA A 105 -9.67 -3.82 -6.32
C ALA A 105 -9.89 -4.73 -7.55
N LEU A 106 -8.95 -5.63 -7.85
CA LEU A 106 -9.13 -6.62 -8.91
C LEU A 106 -10.10 -7.74 -8.52
N ALA A 107 -10.05 -8.22 -7.26
CA ALA A 107 -10.87 -9.32 -6.79
C ALA A 107 -12.30 -8.87 -6.38
N HIS A 108 -12.44 -7.66 -5.88
CA HIS A 108 -13.69 -7.12 -5.31
C HIS A 108 -13.99 -5.70 -5.83
N PRO A 109 -14.09 -5.49 -7.17
CA PRO A 109 -14.26 -4.14 -7.74
C PRO A 109 -15.50 -3.42 -7.21
N ASP A 110 -16.56 -4.14 -6.90
CA ASP A 110 -17.82 -3.58 -6.39
C ASP A 110 -17.70 -3.08 -4.93
N ARG A 111 -16.60 -3.40 -4.24
CA ARG A 111 -16.35 -2.95 -2.86
C ARG A 111 -15.45 -1.70 -2.80
N VAL A 112 -14.91 -1.23 -3.94
CA VAL A 112 -13.93 -0.14 -4.01
C VAL A 112 -14.47 1.06 -4.79
N LEU A 113 -14.61 2.19 -4.10
CA LEU A 113 -14.98 3.46 -4.73
C LEU A 113 -13.79 4.10 -5.44
N THR A 114 -12.65 4.15 -4.79
CA THR A 114 -11.36 4.63 -5.32
C THR A 114 -10.22 3.91 -4.64
N LEU A 115 -9.06 3.85 -5.30
CA LEU A 115 -7.83 3.32 -4.72
C LEU A 115 -6.69 4.33 -4.87
N VAL A 116 -6.03 4.64 -3.78
CA VAL A 116 -4.71 5.26 -3.76
C VAL A 116 -3.68 4.17 -3.48
N ALA A 117 -2.80 3.90 -4.42
CA ALA A 117 -1.73 2.92 -4.29
C ALA A 117 -0.38 3.67 -4.25
N ALA A 118 0.12 3.87 -3.03
CA ALA A 118 1.33 4.64 -2.77
C ALA A 118 2.55 3.73 -2.59
N SER A 119 3.65 4.04 -3.24
CA SER A 119 4.95 3.32 -3.13
C SER A 119 4.81 1.80 -3.26
N GLY A 120 3.86 1.35 -4.08
CA GLY A 120 3.58 -0.07 -4.29
C GLY A 120 4.47 -0.67 -5.36
N GLY A 121 4.73 -1.99 -5.28
CA GLY A 121 5.32 -2.73 -6.39
C GLY A 121 6.75 -3.20 -6.22
N SER A 122 7.40 -2.96 -5.07
CA SER A 122 8.70 -3.56 -4.78
C SER A 122 8.69 -5.08 -5.01
N GLY A 123 9.71 -5.60 -5.67
CA GLY A 123 9.83 -7.01 -6.03
C GLY A 123 8.91 -7.47 -7.17
N SER A 124 8.22 -6.55 -7.87
CA SER A 124 7.43 -6.91 -9.05
C SER A 124 8.19 -6.74 -10.35
N PHE A 125 9.14 -5.79 -10.43
CA PHE A 125 9.92 -5.56 -11.63
C PHE A 125 10.75 -6.79 -12.02
N PRO A 126 10.59 -7.33 -13.25
CA PRO A 126 11.17 -8.63 -13.62
C PRO A 126 12.67 -8.72 -13.41
N ASP A 127 13.42 -7.66 -13.78
CA ASP A 127 14.89 -7.69 -13.77
C ASP A 127 15.48 -7.74 -12.35
N THR A 128 14.78 -7.16 -11.36
CA THR A 128 15.24 -7.13 -9.97
C THR A 128 14.52 -8.13 -9.06
N ARG A 129 13.50 -8.82 -9.57
CA ARG A 129 12.63 -9.68 -8.76
C ARG A 129 13.40 -10.80 -8.05
N ALA A 130 14.30 -11.48 -8.75
CA ALA A 130 15.05 -12.60 -8.16
C ALA A 130 15.87 -12.13 -6.94
N HIS A 131 16.55 -11.00 -7.06
CA HIS A 131 17.32 -10.38 -5.99
C HIS A 131 16.42 -9.97 -4.81
N PHE A 132 15.30 -9.30 -5.09
CA PHE A 132 14.32 -8.95 -4.05
C PHE A 132 13.84 -10.17 -3.26
N LEU A 133 13.54 -11.28 -3.93
CA LEU A 133 13.07 -12.50 -3.27
C LEU A 133 14.15 -13.12 -2.37
N GLU A 134 15.42 -13.09 -2.80
CA GLU A 134 16.55 -13.56 -2.02
C GLU A 134 16.77 -12.69 -0.77
N GLU A 135 16.86 -11.38 -0.94
CA GLU A 135 17.02 -10.43 0.19
C GLU A 135 15.87 -10.53 1.20
N THR A 136 14.64 -10.61 0.70
CA THR A 136 13.45 -10.68 1.56
C THR A 136 13.45 -11.94 2.41
N ARG A 137 13.84 -13.09 1.84
CA ARG A 137 13.93 -14.35 2.59
C ARG A 137 15.10 -14.33 3.57
N ALA A 138 16.25 -13.81 3.17
CA ALA A 138 17.42 -13.68 4.05
C ALA A 138 17.12 -12.77 5.26
N LEU A 139 16.39 -11.67 5.04
CA LEU A 139 15.96 -10.79 6.11
C LEU A 139 15.01 -11.52 7.07
N ALA A 140 14.04 -12.30 6.54
CA ALA A 140 13.15 -13.10 7.38
C ALA A 140 13.91 -14.14 8.22
N ASP A 141 14.91 -14.80 7.63
CA ASP A 141 15.76 -15.78 8.34
C ASP A 141 16.58 -15.11 9.44
N THR A 142 17.10 -13.92 9.17
CA THR A 142 17.82 -13.11 10.17
C THR A 142 16.92 -12.75 11.35
N ILE A 143 15.70 -12.25 11.09
CA ILE A 143 14.74 -11.89 12.12
C ILE A 143 14.38 -13.11 13.00
N LEU A 144 14.10 -14.25 12.39
CA LEU A 144 13.80 -15.49 13.11
C LEU A 144 15.00 -16.00 13.91
N GLY A 145 16.20 -15.94 13.34
CA GLY A 145 17.43 -16.40 14.00
C GLY A 145 17.79 -15.61 15.24
N GLN A 146 17.60 -14.29 15.19
CA GLN A 146 17.87 -13.40 16.35
C GLN A 146 16.64 -13.17 17.25
N ASN A 147 15.46 -13.57 16.80
CA ASN A 147 14.17 -13.29 17.46
C ASN A 147 14.01 -11.81 17.88
N SER A 148 14.39 -10.91 17.00
CA SER A 148 14.42 -9.46 17.24
C SER A 148 14.24 -8.69 15.93
N LEU A 149 13.67 -7.49 16.04
CA LEU A 149 13.58 -6.49 14.98
C LEU A 149 14.57 -5.34 15.19
N ASP A 150 15.55 -5.53 16.05
CA ASP A 150 16.70 -4.61 16.12
C ASP A 150 17.56 -4.79 14.87
N LEU A 151 17.18 -4.06 13.83
CA LEU A 151 17.75 -4.08 12.49
C LEU A 151 18.21 -2.67 12.10
N PRO A 152 19.38 -2.21 12.57
CA PRO A 152 19.84 -0.84 12.32
C PRO A 152 19.85 -0.44 10.84
N GLY A 153 20.11 -1.40 9.94
CA GLY A 153 20.10 -1.21 8.49
C GLY A 153 18.70 -1.02 7.90
N PHE A 154 17.63 -1.47 8.57
CA PHE A 154 16.28 -1.38 8.04
C PHE A 154 15.77 0.07 8.02
N ALA A 155 15.78 0.75 9.16
CA ALA A 155 15.36 2.15 9.26
C ALA A 155 16.34 3.11 8.55
N ALA A 156 17.60 2.70 8.37
CA ALA A 156 18.64 3.46 7.67
C ALA A 156 18.76 3.11 6.19
N SER A 157 17.87 2.30 5.62
CA SER A 157 17.92 1.92 4.20
C SER A 157 17.76 3.14 3.27
N ALA A 158 18.28 3.03 2.04
CA ALA A 158 18.27 4.11 1.06
C ALA A 158 16.85 4.67 0.85
N THR A 159 15.84 3.80 0.79
CA THR A 159 14.43 4.18 0.60
C THR A 159 13.82 4.99 1.76
N ARG A 160 14.50 5.06 2.93
CA ARG A 160 14.06 5.81 4.12
C ARG A 160 14.95 7.01 4.45
N THR A 161 15.98 7.24 3.63
CA THR A 161 16.91 8.37 3.82
C THR A 161 16.17 9.70 3.77
N GLN A 162 15.22 9.87 2.85
CA GLN A 162 14.45 11.11 2.70
C GLN A 162 13.55 11.38 3.91
N LEU A 163 12.93 10.36 4.50
CA LEU A 163 12.18 10.53 5.74
C LEU A 163 13.07 11.10 6.85
N LYS A 164 14.26 10.53 7.04
CA LYS A 164 15.23 11.01 8.05
C LYS A 164 15.66 12.45 7.83
N LEU A 165 15.83 12.85 6.57
CA LEU A 165 16.27 14.21 6.23
C LEU A 165 15.15 15.23 6.38
N LYS A 166 13.93 14.90 5.95
CA LYS A 166 12.78 15.83 5.94
C LYS A 166 12.06 15.89 7.28
N ASN A 167 11.93 14.74 7.95
CA ASN A 167 11.18 14.62 9.19
C ASN A 167 11.87 13.61 10.14
N PRO A 168 12.98 14.04 10.80
CA PRO A 168 13.75 13.17 11.66
C PRO A 168 12.96 12.62 12.86
N ASP A 169 11.98 13.37 13.36
CA ASP A 169 11.12 12.92 14.46
C ASP A 169 10.20 11.77 14.00
N ALA A 170 9.58 11.89 12.83
CA ALA A 170 8.78 10.82 12.26
C ALA A 170 9.63 9.60 11.88
N TRP A 171 10.89 9.81 11.47
CA TRP A 171 11.82 8.72 11.22
C TRP A 171 12.16 7.96 12.51
N GLN A 172 12.43 8.68 13.60
CA GLN A 172 12.71 8.05 14.89
C GLN A 172 11.48 7.28 15.41
N GLU A 173 10.30 7.90 15.32
CA GLU A 173 9.06 7.24 15.70
C GLU A 173 8.78 5.97 14.87
N PHE A 174 9.00 6.02 13.55
CA PHE A 174 8.89 4.83 12.69
C PHE A 174 9.88 3.74 13.13
N ALA A 175 11.13 4.10 13.43
CA ALA A 175 12.15 3.16 13.88
C ALA A 175 11.78 2.52 15.23
N ASP A 176 11.27 3.32 16.18
CA ASP A 176 10.84 2.84 17.49
C ASP A 176 9.64 1.88 17.35
N HIS A 177 8.60 2.27 16.59
CA HIS A 177 7.43 1.43 16.36
C HIS A 177 7.78 0.11 15.66
N PHE A 178 8.74 0.13 14.74
CA PHE A 178 9.19 -1.09 14.08
C PHE A 178 9.74 -2.12 15.07
N THR A 179 10.49 -1.68 16.08
CA THR A 179 11.07 -2.58 17.11
C THR A 179 10.02 -3.17 18.05
N GLU A 180 8.82 -2.57 18.13
CA GLU A 180 7.69 -3.07 18.94
C GLU A 180 6.94 -4.22 18.25
N HIS A 181 7.11 -4.40 16.93
CA HIS A 181 6.44 -5.47 16.22
C HIS A 181 6.93 -6.86 16.64
N ALA A 182 6.11 -7.87 16.38
CA ALA A 182 6.45 -9.26 16.65
C ALA A 182 7.46 -9.79 15.62
N PRO A 183 8.65 -10.26 16.04
CA PRO A 183 9.64 -10.80 15.09
C PRO A 183 9.08 -11.93 14.22
N LYS A 184 8.34 -12.88 14.82
CA LYS A 184 7.70 -13.99 14.12
C LYS A 184 6.70 -13.48 13.07
N GLY A 185 5.80 -12.57 13.44
CA GLY A 185 4.81 -11.97 12.54
C GLY A 185 5.45 -11.26 11.36
N SER A 186 6.48 -10.45 11.62
CA SER A 186 7.24 -9.74 10.59
C SER A 186 7.96 -10.70 9.64
N ALA A 187 8.61 -11.74 10.17
CA ALA A 187 9.31 -12.73 9.35
C ALA A 187 8.35 -13.55 8.46
N PHE A 188 7.21 -13.97 8.99
CA PHE A 188 6.20 -14.68 8.21
C PHE A 188 5.55 -13.78 7.16
N THR A 189 5.34 -12.50 7.46
CA THR A 189 4.91 -11.51 6.47
C THR A 189 5.93 -11.37 5.34
N LEU A 190 7.23 -11.28 5.65
CA LEU A 190 8.27 -11.25 4.62
C LEU A 190 8.23 -12.48 3.73
N ARG A 191 8.19 -13.69 4.30
CA ARG A 191 8.22 -14.94 3.53
C ARG A 191 6.95 -15.17 2.72
N ARG A 192 5.77 -14.93 3.30
CA ARG A 192 4.49 -15.37 2.75
C ARG A 192 3.72 -14.26 2.04
N VAL A 193 3.85 -13.01 2.49
CA VAL A 193 3.20 -11.88 1.84
C VAL A 193 4.16 -11.23 0.85
N GLN A 194 5.36 -10.81 1.27
CA GLN A 194 6.28 -10.09 0.40
C GLN A 194 6.96 -11.00 -0.65
N ALA A 195 7.61 -12.08 -0.21
CA ALA A 195 8.29 -13.01 -1.11
C ALA A 195 7.35 -14.05 -1.72
N GLY A 196 6.20 -14.30 -1.11
CA GLY A 196 5.21 -15.28 -1.58
C GLY A 196 4.25 -14.76 -2.64
N ARG A 197 4.10 -13.43 -2.79
CA ARG A 197 3.16 -12.84 -3.74
C ARG A 197 3.66 -12.92 -5.18
N PRO A 198 2.74 -13.07 -6.19
CA PRO A 198 3.07 -12.95 -7.60
C PRO A 198 3.61 -11.56 -7.94
N SER A 199 4.22 -11.38 -9.12
CA SER A 199 4.54 -10.07 -9.64
C SER A 199 3.26 -9.33 -10.08
N LEU A 200 3.21 -7.99 -9.94
CA LEU A 200 2.12 -7.20 -10.53
C LEU A 200 2.11 -7.29 -12.07
N TYR A 201 3.24 -7.61 -12.69
CA TYR A 201 3.33 -7.84 -14.13
C TYR A 201 2.55 -9.09 -14.57
N ASP A 202 2.38 -10.08 -13.67
CA ASP A 202 1.61 -11.29 -13.95
C ASP A 202 0.10 -11.00 -14.10
N PHE A 203 -0.37 -9.84 -13.62
CA PHE A 203 -1.76 -9.40 -13.69
C PHE A 203 -2.03 -8.35 -14.78
N ALA A 204 -1.17 -8.23 -15.80
CA ALA A 204 -1.30 -7.20 -16.83
C ALA A 204 -2.68 -7.18 -17.51
N GLY A 205 -3.27 -8.36 -17.78
CA GLY A 205 -4.61 -8.48 -18.36
C GLY A 205 -5.70 -7.94 -17.42
N GLU A 206 -5.68 -8.33 -16.16
CA GLU A 206 -6.66 -7.89 -15.15
C GLU A 206 -6.51 -6.39 -14.87
N LEU A 207 -5.28 -5.89 -14.77
CA LEU A 207 -4.97 -4.47 -14.58
C LEU A 207 -5.47 -3.62 -15.76
N SER A 208 -5.34 -4.10 -17.01
CA SER A 208 -5.84 -3.40 -18.19
C SER A 208 -7.38 -3.35 -18.24
N ALA A 209 -8.04 -4.31 -17.62
CA ALA A 209 -9.49 -4.36 -17.51
C ALA A 209 -10.04 -3.58 -16.29
N CYS A 210 -9.18 -3.15 -15.36
CA CYS A 210 -9.60 -2.45 -14.14
C CYS A 210 -10.25 -1.10 -14.47
N ARG A 211 -11.42 -0.85 -13.91
CA ARG A 211 -12.20 0.38 -14.08
C ARG A 211 -12.29 1.22 -12.82
N THR A 212 -11.91 0.67 -11.67
CA THR A 212 -11.82 1.42 -10.41
C THR A 212 -10.89 2.63 -10.61
N PRO A 213 -11.30 3.85 -10.24
CA PRO A 213 -10.40 5.01 -10.26
C PRO A 213 -9.19 4.77 -9.35
N VAL A 214 -7.98 4.91 -9.90
CA VAL A 214 -6.72 4.66 -9.18
C VAL A 214 -5.81 5.88 -9.26
N LEU A 215 -5.28 6.29 -8.11
CA LEU A 215 -4.16 7.21 -8.00
C LEU A 215 -2.91 6.43 -7.57
N LEU A 216 -1.93 6.34 -8.46
CA LEU A 216 -0.59 5.86 -8.14
C LEU A 216 0.23 7.02 -7.60
N MET A 217 0.93 6.80 -6.48
CA MET A 217 1.77 7.81 -5.83
C MET A 217 3.15 7.23 -5.57
N ILE A 218 4.22 7.92 -5.94
CA ILE A 218 5.59 7.42 -5.82
C ILE A 218 6.58 8.54 -5.49
N GLY A 219 7.52 8.29 -4.58
CA GLY A 219 8.71 9.12 -4.42
C GLY A 219 9.69 8.87 -5.56
N ASP A 220 10.34 9.92 -6.07
CA ASP A 220 11.32 9.81 -7.17
C ASP A 220 12.64 9.14 -6.76
N GLU A 221 12.83 8.91 -5.46
CA GLU A 221 13.97 8.17 -4.88
C GLU A 221 13.55 6.79 -4.31
N ASP A 222 12.31 6.35 -4.55
CA ASP A 222 11.84 4.99 -4.21
C ASP A 222 12.16 4.01 -5.34
N GLU A 223 13.45 3.85 -5.64
CA GLU A 223 13.98 3.09 -6.77
C GLU A 223 13.35 1.69 -6.95
N PRO A 224 13.12 0.89 -5.88
CA PRO A 224 12.52 -0.45 -6.04
C PRO A 224 11.10 -0.46 -6.60
N CYS A 225 10.41 0.69 -6.63
CA CYS A 225 9.00 0.80 -6.99
C CYS A 225 8.76 1.59 -8.28
N ILE A 226 9.74 2.38 -8.78
CA ILE A 226 9.57 3.31 -9.91
C ILE A 226 9.07 2.59 -11.15
N ASP A 227 9.81 1.59 -11.65
CA ASP A 227 9.47 0.88 -12.89
C ASP A 227 8.10 0.21 -12.82
N THR A 228 7.76 -0.36 -11.66
CA THR A 228 6.44 -0.96 -11.46
C THR A 228 5.32 0.08 -11.51
N ASN A 229 5.51 1.27 -10.94
CA ASN A 229 4.50 2.32 -11.01
C ASN A 229 4.33 2.88 -12.44
N ILE A 230 5.42 2.97 -13.20
CA ILE A 230 5.35 3.32 -14.63
C ILE A 230 4.59 2.24 -15.42
N PHE A 231 4.88 0.95 -15.15
CA PHE A 231 4.15 -0.15 -15.75
C PHE A 231 2.64 -0.08 -15.41
N LEU A 232 2.28 0.08 -14.14
CA LEU A 232 0.88 0.20 -13.70
C LEU A 232 0.19 1.38 -14.40
N LYS A 233 0.86 2.56 -14.46
CA LYS A 233 0.31 3.74 -15.16
C LYS A 233 0.06 3.47 -16.65
N ARG A 234 0.95 2.75 -17.30
CA ARG A 234 0.82 2.41 -18.72
C ARG A 234 -0.28 1.38 -18.99
N THR A 235 -0.40 0.41 -18.08
CA THR A 235 -1.32 -0.73 -18.21
C THR A 235 -2.75 -0.40 -17.80
N MET A 236 -2.94 0.35 -16.71
CA MET A 236 -4.28 0.63 -16.16
C MET A 236 -4.90 1.88 -16.79
N PRO A 237 -6.04 1.77 -17.52
CA PRO A 237 -6.69 2.94 -18.12
C PRO A 237 -7.26 3.89 -17.07
N SER A 238 -7.60 3.38 -15.89
CA SER A 238 -8.16 4.14 -14.77
C SER A 238 -7.11 4.86 -13.90
N ALA A 239 -5.80 4.63 -14.14
CA ALA A 239 -4.76 5.14 -13.26
C ALA A 239 -4.25 6.53 -13.64
N GLY A 240 -4.15 7.43 -12.64
CA GLY A 240 -3.28 8.62 -12.65
C GLY A 240 -1.98 8.34 -11.90
N LEU A 241 -0.93 9.13 -12.14
CA LEU A 241 0.36 9.02 -11.46
C LEU A 241 0.79 10.38 -10.94
N VAL A 242 1.16 10.42 -9.66
CA VAL A 242 1.82 11.55 -9.00
C VAL A 242 3.19 11.12 -8.51
N THR A 243 4.21 11.91 -8.85
CA THR A 243 5.58 11.71 -8.39
C THR A 243 5.94 12.81 -7.40
N PHE A 244 6.48 12.44 -6.24
CA PHE A 244 6.94 13.35 -5.20
C PHE A 244 8.44 13.55 -5.34
N ALA A 245 8.86 14.80 -5.62
CA ALA A 245 10.26 15.12 -5.80
C ALA A 245 11.04 15.01 -4.49
N LYS A 246 12.25 14.44 -4.57
CA LYS A 246 13.13 14.23 -3.41
C LYS A 246 12.46 13.44 -2.29
N SER A 247 11.66 12.45 -2.65
CA SER A 247 10.94 11.60 -1.70
C SER A 247 11.29 10.13 -1.90
N GLY A 248 11.38 9.40 -0.80
CA GLY A 248 11.61 7.96 -0.77
C GLY A 248 10.31 7.18 -0.66
N HIS A 249 10.33 6.15 0.19
CA HIS A 249 9.27 5.14 0.26
C HIS A 249 8.09 5.54 1.16
N LEU A 250 8.33 6.30 2.22
CA LEU A 250 7.34 6.64 3.23
C LEU A 250 6.74 8.03 3.00
N ILE A 251 6.26 8.29 1.78
CA ILE A 251 5.79 9.60 1.32
C ILE A 251 4.66 10.19 2.18
N ASN A 252 3.86 9.35 2.84
CA ASN A 252 2.82 9.77 3.77
C ASN A 252 3.36 10.35 5.08
N LEU A 253 4.60 10.01 5.47
CA LEU A 253 5.31 10.53 6.65
C LEU A 253 6.34 11.59 6.28
N GLU A 254 6.92 11.52 5.08
CA GLU A 254 7.93 12.46 4.59
C GLU A 254 7.35 13.84 4.28
N ASP A 255 6.19 13.87 3.65
CA ASP A 255 5.45 15.09 3.32
C ASP A 255 3.93 14.84 3.43
N PRO A 256 3.41 14.76 4.66
CA PRO A 256 2.00 14.49 4.90
C PRO A 256 1.05 15.48 4.21
N ALA A 257 1.45 16.76 4.12
CA ALA A 257 0.62 17.79 3.52
C ALA A 257 0.46 17.59 2.00
N ALA A 258 1.57 17.33 1.29
CA ALA A 258 1.54 17.06 -0.14
C ALA A 258 0.81 15.74 -0.45
N PHE A 259 1.04 14.70 0.38
CA PHE A 259 0.35 13.42 0.27
C PHE A 259 -1.17 13.59 0.40
N ASN A 260 -1.64 14.26 1.45
CA ASN A 260 -3.05 14.50 1.71
C ASN A 260 -3.70 15.34 0.60
N ASN A 261 -3.01 16.39 0.14
CA ASN A 261 -3.50 17.25 -0.94
C ASN A 261 -3.66 16.49 -2.27
N ALA A 262 -2.76 15.56 -2.59
CA ALA A 262 -2.89 14.73 -3.78
C ALA A 262 -4.14 13.82 -3.73
N ILE A 263 -4.45 13.27 -2.55
CA ILE A 263 -5.69 12.50 -2.32
C ILE A 263 -6.91 13.40 -2.44
N ASP A 264 -6.90 14.60 -1.87
CA ASP A 264 -8.01 15.56 -1.98
C ASP A 264 -8.31 15.92 -3.44
N ILE A 265 -7.28 16.24 -4.21
CA ILE A 265 -7.43 16.54 -5.65
C ILE A 265 -8.01 15.33 -6.39
N PHE A 266 -7.52 14.13 -6.11
CA PHE A 266 -8.01 12.91 -6.72
C PHE A 266 -9.48 12.66 -6.41
N HIS A 267 -9.88 12.68 -5.14
CA HIS A 267 -11.26 12.47 -4.73
C HIS A 267 -12.21 13.52 -5.32
N ASN A 268 -11.79 14.80 -5.34
CA ASN A 268 -12.57 15.87 -5.94
C ASN A 268 -12.78 15.64 -7.44
N ASN A 269 -11.74 15.22 -8.17
CA ASN A 269 -11.85 14.92 -9.60
C ASN A 269 -12.77 13.72 -9.88
N VAL A 270 -12.67 12.65 -9.06
CA VAL A 270 -13.56 11.49 -9.20
C VAL A 270 -15.01 11.90 -8.93
N THR A 271 -15.28 12.63 -7.86
CA THR A 271 -16.61 13.12 -7.49
C THR A 271 -17.20 14.04 -8.57
N ALA A 272 -16.38 14.88 -9.19
CA ALA A 272 -16.78 15.76 -10.27
C ALA A 272 -16.87 15.04 -11.64
N SER A 273 -16.71 13.72 -11.70
CA SER A 273 -16.63 12.93 -12.95
C SER A 273 -15.51 13.40 -13.91
N GLN A 274 -14.44 13.93 -13.35
CA GLN A 274 -13.25 14.43 -14.08
C GLN A 274 -12.09 13.42 -14.04
N TRP A 275 -12.41 12.12 -13.84
CA TRP A 275 -11.44 11.03 -13.87
C TRP A 275 -11.85 9.95 -14.90
N PRO A 276 -11.89 10.31 -16.19
CA PRO A 276 -12.29 9.37 -17.24
C PRO A 276 -11.24 8.27 -17.42
N LEU A 277 -11.68 7.14 -17.96
CA LEU A 277 -10.75 6.11 -18.41
C LEU A 277 -9.94 6.66 -19.60
N ARG A 278 -8.63 6.40 -19.55
CA ARG A 278 -7.77 6.72 -20.69
C ARG A 278 -8.05 5.74 -21.82
N ASP A 279 -8.19 6.25 -23.03
CA ASP A 279 -8.15 5.41 -24.21
C ASP A 279 -6.70 4.95 -24.45
N THR A 280 -6.45 3.66 -24.22
CA THR A 280 -5.12 3.08 -24.39
C THR A 280 -4.74 2.91 -25.86
N ALA A 281 -5.70 2.92 -26.80
CA ALA A 281 -5.44 2.89 -28.23
C ALA A 281 -4.83 4.22 -28.71
N THR A 282 -5.12 5.34 -28.04
CA THR A 282 -4.57 6.66 -28.38
C THR A 282 -3.22 6.95 -27.70
N THR A 283 -2.64 6.00 -26.97
CA THR A 283 -1.30 6.16 -26.38
C THR A 283 -0.17 5.84 -27.36
N GLY A 284 -0.37 6.18 -28.66
CA GLY A 284 0.63 5.99 -29.69
C GLY A 284 1.94 6.74 -29.42
N THR A 285 2.96 6.38 -30.16
CA THR A 285 4.31 6.94 -30.05
C THR A 285 4.45 8.33 -30.66
N SER A 286 3.45 8.77 -31.44
CA SER A 286 3.44 10.11 -32.06
C SER A 286 3.21 11.19 -31.00
N ALA A 287 4.11 12.17 -30.95
CA ALA A 287 3.99 13.33 -30.06
C ALA A 287 3.08 14.43 -30.63
N TYR A 288 2.70 14.37 -31.88
CA TYR A 288 2.08 15.51 -32.60
C TYR A 288 0.78 15.17 -33.29
N LEU A 289 0.60 13.96 -33.79
CA LEU A 289 -0.56 13.57 -34.58
C LEU A 289 -1.18 12.28 -34.03
N ALA A 290 -2.52 12.21 -34.05
CA ALA A 290 -3.19 10.92 -33.86
C ALA A 290 -2.81 10.00 -35.05
N GLU A 291 -2.60 8.72 -34.80
CA GLU A 291 -2.44 7.73 -35.85
C GLU A 291 -3.80 7.65 -36.58
N GLU A 292 -3.82 7.93 -37.89
CA GLU A 292 -5.02 7.72 -38.69
C GLU A 292 -5.34 6.22 -38.68
N GLU A 293 -6.59 5.86 -38.38
CA GLU A 293 -7.06 4.48 -38.50
C GLU A 293 -6.89 4.06 -39.97
N ALA A 294 -6.04 3.05 -40.22
CA ALA A 294 -5.76 2.49 -41.52
C ALA A 294 -6.81 1.47 -41.94
#